data_7af5f2f29b50b6fbc069225be4a49d43
#
_entry.id   7af5f2f29b50b6fbc069225be4a49d43
#
_cell.length_a   1.000
_cell.length_b   1.000
_cell.length_c   1.000
_cell.angle_alpha   90.00
_cell.angle_beta   90.00
_cell.angle_gamma   90.00
#
_symmetry.space_group_name_H-M   'P 1'
#
loop_
_entity.id
_entity.type
_entity.pdbx_description
1 polymer ?
#
loop_
_entity_poly.entity_id
_entity_poly.type
_entity_poly.pdbx_seq_one_letter_code
_entity_poly.pdbx_strand_id
1 'polypeptide(L)'
;EDIARRLTDSVEVASNLAGGLVVINVVGEDRDILFSQNYACEDCGVSIEELTPRMFSFNNPFGACPTCTGLGSQLKVDPDLIIPNKNLSILEGAITASGWNNIKSDGISRMYFDALAKKYRFKLDTPVKDLPKEVLDVILYGTKGEELTLHYDQPRGKGTLHQAFEGICNNLERRYKETQSDAVRKELEDCMSQSPCPTCHGRRLRRESLAVTVGGIDIDTFCHKSVTEALDFMEHLELTETQQMIAAQILKEIKNRLGFLRSVGLQYLTLSRSAASLSGGESQRIRLATQIGSSLMGVLYILDEPSIGLHQRDNDKLLKTLQDLRDLGNTLLVVEHDEDTMRAADYIVDVGPGAGVHGGEIVAAGTPEEVMKTPGSITGDYLSGRRKIP
;
A
#
# COMPACT_ATOMS: atom_id res chain seq x y z
N GLU A 1 47.30 -27.07 24.94
CA GLU A 1 47.57 -26.04 23.91
C GLU A 1 47.23 -26.54 22.49
N ASP A 2 47.49 -27.82 22.19
CA ASP A 2 47.26 -28.38 20.83
C ASP A 2 45.76 -28.54 20.48
N ILE A 3 44.91 -28.84 21.49
CA ILE A 3 43.45 -29.02 21.26
C ILE A 3 42.75 -27.70 20.92
N ALA A 4 43.09 -26.64 21.62
CA ALA A 4 42.48 -25.31 21.39
C ALA A 4 42.82 -24.81 19.97
N ARG A 5 44.07 -24.96 19.55
CA ARG A 5 44.51 -24.55 18.23
C ARG A 5 43.83 -25.37 17.11
N ARG A 6 43.77 -26.70 17.26
CA ARG A 6 43.07 -27.58 16.28
C ARG A 6 41.59 -27.29 16.21
N LEU A 7 40.95 -26.98 17.34
CA LEU A 7 39.54 -26.60 17.36
C LEU A 7 39.31 -25.26 16.64
N THR A 8 40.18 -24.28 16.91
CA THR A 8 40.11 -22.97 16.24
C THR A 8 40.24 -23.10 14.73
N ASP A 9 41.27 -23.84 14.26
CA ASP A 9 41.51 -24.09 12.84
C ASP A 9 40.29 -24.78 12.18
N SER A 10 39.69 -25.76 12.88
CA SER A 10 38.52 -26.49 12.36
C SER A 10 37.26 -25.62 12.32
N VAL A 11 37.02 -24.77 13.34
CA VAL A 11 35.91 -23.82 13.40
C VAL A 11 36.06 -22.75 12.30
N GLU A 12 37.28 -22.26 12.07
CA GLU A 12 37.56 -21.29 11.01
C GLU A 12 37.26 -21.86 9.61
N VAL A 13 37.70 -23.09 9.33
CA VAL A 13 37.42 -23.77 8.07
C VAL A 13 35.94 -24.03 7.90
N ALA A 14 35.23 -24.51 8.92
CA ALA A 14 33.79 -24.75 8.88
C ALA A 14 33.01 -23.46 8.68
N SER A 15 33.39 -22.40 9.38
CA SER A 15 32.76 -21.07 9.28
C SER A 15 32.91 -20.49 7.87
N ASN A 16 34.09 -20.57 7.28
CA ASN A 16 34.34 -20.08 5.94
C ASN A 16 33.58 -20.88 4.86
N LEU A 17 33.41 -22.18 5.04
CA LEU A 17 32.65 -23.04 4.12
C LEU A 17 31.13 -22.79 4.19
N ALA A 18 30.63 -22.50 5.38
CA ALA A 18 29.21 -22.39 5.63
C ALA A 18 28.71 -20.92 5.78
N GLY A 19 29.51 -19.93 5.33
CA GLY A 19 29.10 -18.52 5.39
C GLY A 19 28.88 -18.01 6.81
N GLY A 20 29.70 -18.48 7.77
CA GLY A 20 29.65 -18.04 9.17
C GLY A 20 28.78 -18.90 10.10
N LEU A 21 28.22 -20.01 9.62
CA LEU A 21 27.45 -20.96 10.44
C LEU A 21 28.33 -22.17 10.83
N VAL A 22 28.36 -22.54 12.11
CA VAL A 22 29.09 -23.71 12.62
C VAL A 22 28.22 -24.44 13.64
N VAL A 23 28.09 -25.74 13.46
CA VAL A 23 27.44 -26.61 14.45
C VAL A 23 28.51 -27.44 15.13
N ILE A 24 28.55 -27.41 16.45
CA ILE A 24 29.42 -28.23 17.29
C ILE A 24 28.59 -29.33 17.91
N ASN A 25 28.86 -30.58 17.49
CA ASN A 25 28.31 -31.77 18.11
C ASN A 25 29.24 -32.26 19.21
N VAL A 26 28.72 -32.38 20.44
CA VAL A 26 29.49 -32.89 21.58
C VAL A 26 29.33 -34.42 21.64
N VAL A 27 30.38 -35.11 21.34
CA VAL A 27 30.40 -36.59 21.34
C VAL A 27 30.14 -37.12 22.76
N GLY A 28 29.03 -37.85 22.92
CA GLY A 28 28.57 -38.38 24.22
C GLY A 28 27.42 -37.59 24.86
N GLU A 29 27.11 -36.45 24.31
CA GLU A 29 25.88 -35.68 24.62
C GLU A 29 25.03 -35.62 23.34
N ASP A 30 23.74 -35.87 23.44
CA ASP A 30 22.81 -35.71 22.29
C ASP A 30 22.44 -34.24 22.12
N ARG A 31 23.49 -33.40 21.95
CA ARG A 31 23.38 -31.94 21.92
C ARG A 31 24.26 -31.36 20.82
N ASP A 32 23.57 -30.66 19.90
CA ASP A 32 24.19 -29.79 18.91
C ASP A 32 24.17 -28.34 19.38
N ILE A 33 25.32 -27.66 19.31
CA ILE A 33 25.46 -26.26 19.65
C ILE A 33 25.68 -25.49 18.35
N LEU A 34 24.73 -24.65 17.97
CA LEU A 34 24.82 -23.79 16.79
C LEU A 34 25.54 -22.49 17.13
N PHE A 35 26.59 -22.19 16.41
CA PHE A 35 27.27 -20.89 16.44
C PHE A 35 27.13 -20.21 15.10
N SER A 36 26.93 -18.88 15.11
CA SER A 36 26.88 -18.07 13.91
C SER A 36 27.73 -16.81 14.10
N GLN A 37 28.54 -16.48 13.12
CA GLN A 37 29.18 -15.17 13.03
C GLN A 37 28.17 -14.08 12.68
N ASN A 38 27.03 -14.45 12.10
CA ASN A 38 25.89 -13.61 11.80
C ASN A 38 24.87 -13.78 12.93
N TYR A 39 24.03 -12.80 13.17
CA TYR A 39 23.03 -12.66 14.21
C TYR A 39 22.25 -13.96 14.51
N ALA A 40 22.78 -14.83 15.34
CA ALA A 40 22.12 -16.05 15.82
C ALA A 40 21.80 -15.95 17.32
N CYS A 41 20.64 -16.46 17.70
CA CYS A 41 20.27 -16.58 19.10
C CYS A 41 20.58 -18.00 19.59
N GLU A 42 21.38 -18.15 20.62
CA GLU A 42 21.72 -19.44 21.22
C GLU A 42 20.51 -20.11 21.88
N ASP A 43 19.56 -19.31 22.41
CA ASP A 43 18.42 -19.83 23.16
C ASP A 43 17.32 -20.40 22.25
N CYS A 44 17.03 -19.73 21.12
CA CYS A 44 15.90 -20.11 20.25
C CYS A 44 16.32 -20.66 18.88
N GLY A 45 17.64 -20.72 18.57
CA GLY A 45 18.17 -21.23 17.32
C GLY A 45 17.85 -20.38 16.06
N VAL A 46 17.27 -19.19 16.25
CA VAL A 46 17.00 -18.28 15.13
C VAL A 46 18.33 -17.71 14.63
N SER A 47 18.61 -17.89 13.34
CA SER A 47 19.73 -17.26 12.65
C SER A 47 19.19 -16.25 11.64
N ILE A 48 19.69 -15.03 11.68
CA ILE A 48 19.37 -13.97 10.73
C ILE A 48 20.53 -13.85 9.75
N GLU A 49 20.23 -13.81 8.46
CA GLU A 49 21.22 -13.56 7.41
C GLU A 49 21.85 -12.17 7.57
N GLU A 50 22.96 -11.91 6.91
CA GLU A 50 23.64 -10.62 6.90
C GLU A 50 22.65 -9.51 6.49
N LEU A 51 22.60 -8.44 7.30
CA LEU A 51 21.70 -7.32 7.06
C LEU A 51 22.13 -6.55 5.81
N THR A 52 21.28 -6.61 4.79
CA THR A 52 21.49 -5.89 3.54
C THR A 52 20.37 -4.87 3.30
N PRO A 53 20.59 -3.76 2.58
CA PRO A 53 19.56 -2.76 2.32
C PRO A 53 18.28 -3.32 1.69
N ARG A 54 18.39 -4.38 0.87
CA ARG A 54 17.25 -5.05 0.21
C ARG A 54 16.28 -5.70 1.19
N MET A 55 16.72 -6.04 2.41
CA MET A 55 15.86 -6.60 3.47
C MET A 55 14.86 -5.57 4.02
N PHE A 56 15.10 -4.30 3.82
CA PHE A 56 14.22 -3.20 4.26
C PHE A 56 13.26 -2.73 3.15
N SER A 57 13.22 -3.42 2.02
CA SER A 57 12.32 -3.13 0.92
C SER A 57 11.19 -4.16 0.86
N PHE A 58 9.94 -3.69 0.97
CA PHE A 58 8.76 -4.55 0.78
C PHE A 58 8.52 -4.96 -0.68
N ASN A 59 9.20 -4.33 -1.65
CA ASN A 59 9.17 -4.72 -3.07
C ASN A 59 10.24 -5.77 -3.40
N ASN A 60 11.05 -6.18 -2.45
CA ASN A 60 12.10 -7.17 -2.64
C ASN A 60 11.75 -8.45 -1.86
N PRO A 61 11.85 -9.65 -2.46
CA PRO A 61 11.54 -10.92 -1.78
C PRO A 61 12.32 -11.17 -0.49
N PHE A 62 13.52 -10.58 -0.34
CA PHE A 62 14.33 -10.70 0.87
C PHE A 62 13.76 -9.91 2.05
N GLY A 63 13.05 -8.80 1.80
CA GLY A 63 12.46 -7.97 2.84
C GLY A 63 10.95 -8.13 2.97
N ALA A 64 10.27 -8.48 1.90
CA ALA A 64 8.82 -8.61 1.86
C ALA A 64 8.30 -9.69 2.81
N CYS A 65 7.20 -9.42 3.48
CA CYS A 65 6.47 -10.45 4.23
C CYS A 65 6.09 -11.61 3.30
N PRO A 66 6.45 -12.87 3.61
CA PRO A 66 6.23 -14.00 2.72
C PRO A 66 4.75 -14.31 2.49
N THR A 67 3.89 -13.95 3.44
CA THR A 67 2.45 -14.23 3.37
C THR A 67 1.71 -13.29 2.42
N CYS A 68 2.04 -11.99 2.41
CA CYS A 68 1.38 -10.99 1.56
C CYS A 68 2.30 -10.44 0.45
N THR A 69 3.50 -10.97 0.31
CA THR A 69 4.50 -10.54 -0.70
C THR A 69 4.75 -9.02 -0.70
N GLY A 70 4.70 -8.40 0.49
CA GLY A 70 4.92 -6.96 0.67
C GLY A 70 3.69 -6.07 0.48
N LEU A 71 2.51 -6.64 0.22
CA LEU A 71 1.27 -5.86 0.04
C LEU A 71 0.73 -5.29 1.37
N GLY A 72 0.99 -5.97 2.50
CA GLY A 72 0.48 -5.60 3.82
C GLY A 72 -0.97 -6.02 4.06
N SER A 73 -1.72 -6.32 3.02
CA SER A 73 -3.11 -6.76 3.07
C SER A 73 -3.32 -7.98 2.19
N GLN A 74 -4.44 -8.63 2.39
CA GLN A 74 -4.93 -9.72 1.56
C GLN A 74 -6.41 -9.50 1.26
N LEU A 75 -6.83 -9.84 0.05
CA LEU A 75 -8.23 -9.96 -0.26
C LEU A 75 -8.76 -11.22 0.42
N LYS A 76 -9.75 -11.08 1.27
CA LYS A 76 -10.47 -12.16 1.93
C LYS A 76 -11.95 -12.02 1.70
N VAL A 77 -12.61 -13.15 1.62
CA VAL A 77 -14.07 -13.18 1.54
C VAL A 77 -14.66 -12.53 2.80
N ASP A 78 -15.56 -11.58 2.59
CA ASP A 78 -16.19 -10.81 3.64
C ASP A 78 -17.64 -11.31 3.86
N PRO A 79 -17.96 -11.86 5.04
CA PRO A 79 -19.31 -12.32 5.35
C PRO A 79 -20.38 -11.24 5.22
N ASP A 80 -20.05 -9.98 5.50
CA ASP A 80 -21.00 -8.86 5.39
C ASP A 80 -21.29 -8.48 3.92
N LEU A 81 -20.35 -8.73 2.99
CA LEU A 81 -20.59 -8.61 1.56
C LEU A 81 -21.37 -9.79 1.00
N ILE A 82 -21.20 -10.98 1.57
CA ILE A 82 -22.01 -12.18 1.20
C ILE A 82 -23.45 -12.01 1.67
N ILE A 83 -23.66 -11.47 2.86
CA ILE A 83 -24.99 -11.30 3.50
C ILE A 83 -25.17 -9.82 3.85
N PRO A 84 -25.40 -8.95 2.86
CA PRO A 84 -25.49 -7.51 3.07
C PRO A 84 -26.74 -7.11 3.86
N ASN A 85 -27.81 -7.87 3.75
CA ASN A 85 -29.07 -7.60 4.47
C ASN A 85 -29.47 -8.78 5.37
N LYS A 86 -29.08 -8.72 6.64
CA LYS A 86 -29.38 -9.73 7.63
C LYS A 86 -30.86 -9.79 8.05
N ASN A 87 -31.70 -8.85 7.62
CA ASN A 87 -33.15 -8.91 7.84
C ASN A 87 -33.88 -9.87 6.90
N LEU A 88 -33.23 -10.22 5.79
CA LEU A 88 -33.75 -11.23 4.86
C LEU A 88 -33.42 -12.64 5.36
N SER A 89 -34.26 -13.59 5.01
CA SER A 89 -34.01 -15.01 5.15
C SER A 89 -33.21 -15.55 3.96
N ILE A 90 -32.69 -16.78 4.10
CA ILE A 90 -31.98 -17.47 3.03
C ILE A 90 -32.89 -17.62 1.80
N LEU A 91 -34.19 -17.95 2.01
CA LEU A 91 -35.16 -18.06 0.92
C LEU A 91 -35.51 -16.74 0.24
N GLU A 92 -35.44 -15.63 0.97
CA GLU A 92 -35.66 -14.29 0.43
C GLU A 92 -34.45 -13.72 -0.30
N GLY A 93 -33.32 -14.44 -0.30
CA GLY A 93 -32.12 -14.03 -1.01
C GLY A 93 -31.15 -13.22 -0.17
N ALA A 94 -31.04 -13.50 1.13
CA ALA A 94 -30.04 -12.88 2.00
C ALA A 94 -28.60 -13.08 1.51
N ILE A 95 -28.34 -14.21 0.83
CA ILE A 95 -27.02 -14.58 0.30
C ILE A 95 -26.91 -14.09 -1.14
N THR A 96 -25.97 -13.19 -1.40
CA THR A 96 -25.74 -12.58 -2.71
C THR A 96 -24.63 -13.24 -3.52
N ALA A 97 -23.81 -14.07 -2.87
CA ALA A 97 -22.66 -14.71 -3.50
C ALA A 97 -23.01 -15.61 -4.68
N SER A 98 -22.28 -15.46 -5.78
CA SER A 98 -22.44 -16.25 -7.01
C SER A 98 -22.31 -17.76 -6.76
N GLY A 99 -23.29 -18.50 -7.27
CA GLY A 99 -23.44 -19.94 -7.05
C GLY A 99 -24.19 -20.31 -5.77
N TRP A 100 -24.44 -19.36 -4.86
CA TRP A 100 -25.20 -19.54 -3.61
C TRP A 100 -26.45 -18.68 -3.52
N ASN A 101 -26.61 -17.72 -4.42
CA ASN A 101 -27.73 -16.75 -4.45
C ASN A 101 -29.02 -17.30 -5.05
N ASN A 102 -28.98 -18.41 -5.80
CA ASN A 102 -30.14 -18.99 -6.44
C ASN A 102 -30.67 -20.23 -5.68
N ILE A 103 -31.34 -20.00 -4.56
CA ILE A 103 -31.85 -21.02 -3.64
C ILE A 103 -33.28 -21.46 -4.00
N LYS A 104 -33.93 -20.76 -4.93
CA LYS A 104 -35.32 -21.07 -5.35
C LYS A 104 -35.42 -22.24 -6.33
N SER A 105 -34.31 -22.69 -6.92
CA SER A 105 -34.25 -23.80 -7.86
C SER A 105 -33.82 -25.11 -7.17
N ASP A 106 -34.10 -26.26 -7.78
CA ASP A 106 -33.62 -27.57 -7.34
C ASP A 106 -32.11 -27.77 -7.56
N GLY A 107 -31.34 -26.73 -7.37
CA GLY A 107 -29.89 -26.71 -7.54
C GLY A 107 -29.13 -27.28 -6.37
N ILE A 108 -27.81 -27.50 -6.58
CA ILE A 108 -26.89 -28.02 -5.57
C ILE A 108 -26.91 -27.17 -4.29
N SER A 109 -26.95 -25.85 -4.41
CA SER A 109 -27.01 -24.92 -3.28
C SER A 109 -28.22 -25.18 -2.38
N ARG A 110 -29.38 -25.41 -3.00
CA ARG A 110 -30.62 -25.73 -2.28
C ARG A 110 -30.49 -27.02 -1.47
N MET A 111 -29.93 -28.08 -2.06
CA MET A 111 -29.72 -29.36 -1.38
C MET A 111 -28.82 -29.20 -0.14
N TYR A 112 -27.76 -28.41 -0.22
CA TYR A 112 -26.92 -28.12 0.93
C TYR A 112 -27.68 -27.38 2.03
N PHE A 113 -28.47 -26.38 1.71
CA PHE A 113 -29.22 -25.62 2.70
C PHE A 113 -30.33 -26.44 3.34
N ASP A 114 -31.03 -27.30 2.59
CA ASP A 114 -32.03 -28.22 3.15
C ASP A 114 -31.40 -29.23 4.11
N ALA A 115 -30.23 -29.78 3.76
CA ALA A 115 -29.50 -30.71 4.62
C ALA A 115 -28.97 -30.02 5.90
N LEU A 116 -28.47 -28.81 5.79
CA LEU A 116 -28.03 -27.98 6.92
C LEU A 116 -29.20 -27.63 7.83
N ALA A 117 -30.34 -27.19 7.26
CA ALA A 117 -31.55 -26.85 8.02
C ALA A 117 -32.06 -28.06 8.82
N LYS A 118 -32.04 -29.26 8.22
CA LYS A 118 -32.41 -30.50 8.88
C LYS A 118 -31.46 -30.89 10.00
N LYS A 119 -30.14 -30.83 9.75
CA LYS A 119 -29.10 -31.23 10.71
C LYS A 119 -29.01 -30.29 11.90
N TYR A 120 -28.99 -28.99 11.65
CA TYR A 120 -28.84 -27.96 12.69
C TYR A 120 -30.16 -27.36 13.17
N ARG A 121 -31.30 -27.94 12.74
CA ARG A 121 -32.67 -27.63 13.23
C ARG A 121 -33.04 -26.16 13.13
N PHE A 122 -32.78 -25.53 12.01
CA PHE A 122 -33.23 -24.17 11.71
C PHE A 122 -34.13 -24.14 10.47
N LYS A 123 -34.85 -23.04 10.25
CA LYS A 123 -35.71 -22.88 9.09
C LYS A 123 -35.06 -21.91 8.10
N LEU A 124 -35.18 -22.19 6.81
CA LEU A 124 -34.62 -21.36 5.75
C LEU A 124 -35.35 -20.04 5.54
N ASP A 125 -36.55 -19.88 6.06
CA ASP A 125 -37.37 -18.67 6.07
C ASP A 125 -37.08 -17.76 7.28
N THR A 126 -36.23 -18.18 8.21
CA THR A 126 -35.81 -17.37 9.37
C THR A 126 -34.84 -16.29 8.90
N PRO A 127 -35.06 -14.98 9.26
CA PRO A 127 -34.11 -13.93 8.99
C PRO A 127 -32.71 -14.25 9.53
N VAL A 128 -31.66 -13.93 8.76
CA VAL A 128 -30.28 -14.31 9.13
C VAL A 128 -29.86 -13.75 10.49
N LYS A 129 -30.33 -12.55 10.86
CA LYS A 129 -30.07 -11.94 12.17
C LYS A 129 -30.59 -12.77 13.36
N ASP A 130 -31.63 -13.58 13.14
CA ASP A 130 -32.30 -14.38 14.17
C ASP A 130 -31.77 -15.83 14.19
N LEU A 131 -30.84 -16.19 13.28
CA LEU A 131 -30.19 -17.49 13.27
C LEU A 131 -29.15 -17.57 14.42
N PRO A 132 -29.03 -18.74 15.10
CA PRO A 132 -27.95 -18.97 16.05
C PRO A 132 -26.58 -18.75 15.40
N LYS A 133 -25.63 -18.19 16.15
CA LYS A 133 -24.26 -17.92 15.65
C LYS A 133 -23.60 -19.18 15.10
N GLU A 134 -23.79 -20.32 15.76
CA GLU A 134 -23.23 -21.64 15.35
C GLU A 134 -23.74 -22.04 13.96
N VAL A 135 -25.03 -21.78 13.67
CA VAL A 135 -25.64 -22.05 12.36
C VAL A 135 -25.03 -21.14 11.29
N LEU A 136 -24.88 -19.85 11.60
CA LEU A 136 -24.26 -18.89 10.69
C LEU A 136 -22.80 -19.26 10.42
N ASP A 137 -22.05 -19.64 11.44
CA ASP A 137 -20.65 -20.06 11.31
C ASP A 137 -20.54 -21.33 10.41
N VAL A 138 -21.45 -22.26 10.51
CA VAL A 138 -21.49 -23.45 9.64
C VAL A 138 -21.84 -23.06 8.21
N ILE A 139 -22.78 -22.17 7.98
CA ILE A 139 -23.14 -21.67 6.64
C ILE A 139 -21.94 -20.97 5.99
N LEU A 140 -21.23 -20.15 6.74
CA LEU A 140 -20.09 -19.38 6.22
C LEU A 140 -18.81 -20.21 6.09
N TYR A 141 -18.48 -21.03 7.08
CA TYR A 141 -17.17 -21.70 7.19
C TYR A 141 -17.22 -23.22 7.10
N GLY A 142 -18.42 -23.81 6.98
CA GLY A 142 -18.61 -25.23 6.71
C GLY A 142 -18.68 -26.13 7.92
N THR A 143 -18.86 -27.42 7.65
CA THR A 143 -19.09 -28.46 8.65
C THR A 143 -17.82 -29.09 9.24
N LYS A 144 -16.64 -28.50 8.94
CA LYS A 144 -15.33 -29.00 9.42
C LYS A 144 -15.06 -30.47 9.15
N GLY A 145 -15.53 -30.96 7.98
CA GLY A 145 -15.37 -32.37 7.57
C GLY A 145 -16.52 -33.29 7.96
N GLU A 146 -17.49 -32.79 8.72
CA GLU A 146 -18.67 -33.58 9.07
C GLU A 146 -19.60 -33.70 7.87
N GLU A 147 -19.96 -34.94 7.49
CA GLU A 147 -20.77 -35.20 6.30
C GLU A 147 -22.26 -34.83 6.51
N LEU A 148 -22.82 -34.28 5.45
CA LEU A 148 -24.24 -34.05 5.28
C LEU A 148 -24.82 -35.10 4.34
N THR A 149 -26.07 -35.47 4.58
CA THR A 149 -26.84 -36.33 3.67
C THR A 149 -27.64 -35.43 2.74
N LEU A 150 -27.20 -35.31 1.50
CA LEU A 150 -27.84 -34.52 0.45
C LEU A 150 -28.81 -35.43 -0.32
N HIS A 151 -30.06 -35.01 -0.45
CA HIS A 151 -31.04 -35.70 -1.28
C HIS A 151 -31.23 -34.95 -2.59
N TYR A 152 -31.13 -35.65 -3.70
CA TYR A 152 -31.44 -35.09 -5.00
C TYR A 152 -32.58 -35.84 -5.71
N ASP A 153 -33.48 -35.08 -6.30
CA ASP A 153 -34.61 -35.56 -7.10
C ASP A 153 -34.58 -34.77 -8.41
N GLN A 154 -33.88 -35.31 -9.40
CA GLN A 154 -33.70 -34.68 -10.71
C GLN A 154 -34.32 -35.57 -11.79
N PRO A 155 -34.68 -35.01 -12.97
CA PRO A 155 -35.23 -35.80 -14.09
C PRO A 155 -34.36 -36.97 -14.54
N ARG A 156 -33.05 -36.93 -14.23
CA ARG A 156 -32.06 -37.98 -14.54
C ARG A 156 -31.83 -39.01 -13.43
N GLY A 157 -32.49 -38.86 -12.28
CA GLY A 157 -32.39 -39.84 -11.17
C GLY A 157 -32.60 -39.23 -9.79
N LYS A 158 -32.98 -40.10 -8.86
CA LYS A 158 -33.12 -39.80 -7.42
C LYS A 158 -32.01 -40.52 -6.66
N GLY A 159 -31.45 -39.90 -5.66
CA GLY A 159 -30.40 -40.52 -4.86
C GLY A 159 -30.01 -39.70 -3.65
N THR A 160 -29.03 -40.23 -2.96
CA THR A 160 -28.46 -39.63 -1.75
C THR A 160 -26.95 -39.53 -1.93
N LEU A 161 -26.38 -38.37 -1.62
CA LEU A 161 -24.97 -38.14 -1.62
C LEU A 161 -24.51 -37.77 -0.20
N HIS A 162 -23.42 -38.34 0.24
CA HIS A 162 -22.78 -37.99 1.52
C HIS A 162 -21.56 -37.11 1.25
N GLN A 163 -21.61 -35.88 1.69
CA GLN A 163 -20.52 -34.91 1.45
C GLN A 163 -20.47 -33.87 2.56
N ALA A 164 -19.25 -33.50 2.97
CA ALA A 164 -19.06 -32.38 3.90
C ALA A 164 -19.35 -31.06 3.18
N PHE A 165 -19.92 -30.11 3.90
CA PHE A 165 -20.13 -28.78 3.42
C PHE A 165 -18.89 -27.90 3.68
N GLU A 166 -18.32 -27.39 2.63
CA GLU A 166 -17.09 -26.56 2.69
C GLU A 166 -17.32 -25.20 3.37
N GLY A 167 -18.55 -24.66 3.28
CA GLY A 167 -18.87 -23.28 3.68
C GLY A 167 -18.74 -22.30 2.52
N ILE A 168 -19.56 -21.27 2.54
CA ILE A 168 -19.60 -20.28 1.45
C ILE A 168 -18.28 -19.55 1.33
N CYS A 169 -17.72 -19.04 2.43
CA CYS A 169 -16.46 -18.31 2.43
C CYS A 169 -15.30 -19.16 1.88
N ASN A 170 -15.14 -20.37 2.37
CA ASN A 170 -14.08 -21.27 1.93
C ASN A 170 -14.24 -21.65 0.44
N ASN A 171 -15.49 -21.88 -0.01
CA ASN A 171 -15.79 -22.16 -1.41
C ASN A 171 -15.39 -20.98 -2.33
N LEU A 172 -15.76 -19.75 -1.95
CA LEU A 172 -15.41 -18.57 -2.73
C LEU A 172 -13.91 -18.33 -2.76
N GLU A 173 -13.20 -18.49 -1.60
CA GLU A 173 -11.74 -18.37 -1.54
C GLU A 173 -11.04 -19.42 -2.41
N ARG A 174 -11.50 -20.67 -2.39
CA ARG A 174 -10.95 -21.72 -3.25
C ARG A 174 -11.18 -21.39 -4.73
N ARG A 175 -12.42 -21.04 -5.11
CA ARG A 175 -12.77 -20.67 -6.49
C ARG A 175 -11.95 -19.48 -6.97
N TYR A 176 -11.70 -18.49 -6.11
CA TYR A 176 -10.86 -17.33 -6.44
C TYR A 176 -9.42 -17.71 -6.77
N LYS A 177 -8.86 -18.68 -6.03
CA LYS A 177 -7.49 -19.19 -6.26
C LYS A 177 -7.39 -20.06 -7.52
N GLU A 178 -8.44 -20.83 -7.82
CA GLU A 178 -8.44 -21.82 -8.91
C GLU A 178 -8.88 -21.22 -10.27
N THR A 179 -9.64 -20.12 -10.27
CA THR A 179 -10.18 -19.56 -11.50
C THR A 179 -9.10 -18.93 -12.37
N GLN A 180 -9.19 -19.21 -13.69
CA GLN A 180 -8.38 -18.57 -14.73
C GLN A 180 -9.17 -17.51 -15.52
N SER A 181 -10.45 -17.31 -15.21
CA SER A 181 -11.32 -16.34 -15.89
C SER A 181 -11.32 -15.02 -15.12
N ASP A 182 -10.90 -13.95 -15.78
CA ASP A 182 -10.91 -12.60 -15.20
C ASP A 182 -12.32 -12.13 -14.85
N ALA A 183 -13.32 -12.49 -15.63
CA ALA A 183 -14.72 -12.16 -15.36
C ALA A 183 -15.21 -12.82 -14.05
N VAL A 184 -14.92 -14.13 -13.88
CA VAL A 184 -15.28 -14.86 -12.65
C VAL A 184 -14.49 -14.32 -11.46
N ARG A 185 -13.20 -13.99 -11.67
CA ARG A 185 -12.36 -13.41 -10.61
C ARG A 185 -12.94 -12.09 -10.10
N LYS A 186 -13.33 -11.20 -11.00
CA LYS A 186 -13.94 -9.92 -10.66
C LYS A 186 -15.27 -10.08 -9.92
N GLU A 187 -16.10 -11.01 -10.35
CA GLU A 187 -17.37 -11.35 -9.68
C GLU A 187 -17.14 -11.86 -8.22
N LEU A 188 -16.07 -12.65 -8.01
CA LEU A 188 -15.71 -13.12 -6.67
C LEU A 188 -15.12 -12.00 -5.81
N GLU A 189 -14.39 -11.06 -6.39
CA GLU A 189 -13.85 -9.87 -5.72
C GLU A 189 -14.94 -8.96 -5.14
N ASP A 190 -16.14 -8.93 -5.74
CA ASP A 190 -17.30 -8.19 -5.22
C ASP A 190 -17.75 -8.71 -3.84
N CYS A 191 -17.39 -9.96 -3.49
CA CYS A 191 -17.63 -10.57 -2.18
C CYS A 191 -16.43 -10.51 -1.23
N MET A 192 -15.37 -9.77 -1.60
CA MET A 192 -14.11 -9.71 -0.85
C MET A 192 -13.80 -8.31 -0.35
N SER A 193 -13.19 -8.23 0.80
CA SER A 193 -12.64 -6.99 1.36
C SER A 193 -11.14 -7.11 1.62
N GLN A 194 -10.46 -5.96 1.65
CA GLN A 194 -9.06 -5.91 2.03
C GLN A 194 -8.93 -6.03 3.54
N SER A 195 -8.29 -7.10 4.00
CA SER A 195 -7.97 -7.33 5.40
C SER A 195 -6.46 -7.21 5.63
N PRO A 196 -6.01 -6.68 6.77
CA PRO A 196 -4.58 -6.68 7.11
C PRO A 196 -4.00 -8.08 7.05
N CYS A 197 -2.79 -8.23 6.55
CA CYS A 197 -2.10 -9.52 6.51
C CYS A 197 -1.97 -10.10 7.92
N PRO A 198 -2.35 -11.35 8.18
CA PRO A 198 -2.33 -11.94 9.52
C PRO A 198 -0.90 -12.12 10.09
N THR A 199 0.12 -12.13 9.23
CA THR A 199 1.51 -12.33 9.63
C THR A 199 2.21 -11.03 9.94
N CYS A 200 2.10 -10.02 9.07
CA CYS A 200 2.78 -8.74 9.25
C CYS A 200 1.87 -7.61 9.78
N HIS A 201 0.57 -7.86 9.91
CA HIS A 201 -0.42 -6.90 10.41
C HIS A 201 -0.38 -5.52 9.70
N GLY A 202 -0.17 -5.55 8.39
CA GLY A 202 -0.06 -4.33 7.57
C GLY A 202 1.35 -3.80 7.37
N ARG A 203 2.35 -4.29 8.11
CA ARG A 203 3.72 -3.76 8.14
C ARG A 203 4.57 -4.13 6.92
N ARG A 204 4.10 -4.99 6.03
CA ARG A 204 4.66 -5.37 4.73
C ARG A 204 6.00 -6.12 4.75
N LEU A 205 6.79 -6.00 5.80
CA LEU A 205 8.14 -6.55 5.93
C LEU A 205 8.17 -7.82 6.78
N ARG A 206 9.27 -8.57 6.66
CA ARG A 206 9.61 -9.70 7.51
C ARG A 206 9.90 -9.23 8.95
N ARG A 207 9.75 -10.14 9.90
CA ARG A 207 10.01 -9.85 11.33
C ARG A 207 11.45 -9.46 11.59
N GLU A 208 12.40 -10.08 10.89
CA GLU A 208 13.83 -9.83 10.99
C GLU A 208 14.16 -8.37 10.61
N SER A 209 13.58 -7.88 9.52
CA SER A 209 13.74 -6.49 9.08
C SER A 209 13.13 -5.50 10.08
N LEU A 210 11.99 -5.86 10.68
CA LEU A 210 11.30 -5.04 11.67
C LEU A 210 11.97 -5.07 13.06
N ALA A 211 12.83 -6.06 13.33
CA ALA A 211 13.60 -6.13 14.57
C ALA A 211 14.77 -5.15 14.59
N VAL A 212 15.19 -4.62 13.44
CA VAL A 212 16.26 -3.62 13.36
C VAL A 212 15.71 -2.24 13.67
N THR A 213 16.29 -1.59 14.66
CA THR A 213 15.86 -0.25 15.11
C THR A 213 16.98 0.78 14.98
N VAL A 214 16.60 2.01 14.70
CA VAL A 214 17.48 3.20 14.73
C VAL A 214 16.78 4.24 15.60
N GLY A 215 17.48 4.75 16.61
CA GLY A 215 16.86 5.66 17.57
C GLY A 215 15.62 5.07 18.27
N GLY A 216 15.60 3.75 18.49
CA GLY A 216 14.51 3.03 19.17
C GLY A 216 13.28 2.71 18.34
N ILE A 217 13.24 3.08 17.06
CA ILE A 217 12.11 2.78 16.15
C ILE A 217 12.57 1.96 14.96
N ASP A 218 11.69 1.09 14.45
CA ASP A 218 11.89 0.35 13.22
C ASP A 218 11.50 1.16 11.97
N ILE A 219 11.85 0.64 10.79
CA ILE A 219 11.59 1.32 9.51
C ILE A 219 10.09 1.53 9.23
N ASP A 220 9.23 0.60 9.64
CA ASP A 220 7.79 0.73 9.43
C ASP A 220 7.21 1.87 10.27
N THR A 221 7.58 1.93 11.55
CA THR A 221 7.22 3.04 12.45
C THR A 221 7.74 4.38 11.92
N PHE A 222 8.96 4.42 11.39
CA PHE A 222 9.49 5.61 10.75
C PHE A 222 8.67 6.01 9.51
N CYS A 223 8.30 5.07 8.64
CA CYS A 223 7.51 5.32 7.44
C CYS A 223 6.07 5.78 7.73
N HIS A 224 5.54 5.49 8.92
CA HIS A 224 4.22 5.97 9.35
C HIS A 224 4.23 7.40 9.93
N LYS A 225 5.40 7.96 10.18
CA LYS A 225 5.52 9.38 10.54
C LYS A 225 5.19 10.26 9.34
N SER A 226 4.57 11.41 9.59
CA SER A 226 4.48 12.47 8.59
C SER A 226 5.88 12.97 8.19
N VAL A 227 6.00 13.58 7.03
CA VAL A 227 7.27 14.18 6.59
C VAL A 227 7.84 15.14 7.64
N THR A 228 6.99 15.92 8.31
CA THR A 228 7.42 16.82 9.39
C THR A 228 7.97 16.04 10.58
N GLU A 229 7.25 15.05 11.09
CA GLU A 229 7.68 14.21 12.21
C GLU A 229 8.93 13.38 11.88
N ALA A 230 9.07 12.93 10.63
CA ALA A 230 10.24 12.21 10.17
C ALA A 230 11.50 13.11 10.14
N LEU A 231 11.36 14.36 9.70
CA LEU A 231 12.44 15.36 9.75
C LEU A 231 12.83 15.69 11.19
N ASP A 232 11.84 15.94 12.06
CA ASP A 232 12.07 16.22 13.48
C ASP A 232 12.78 15.03 14.17
N PHE A 233 12.33 13.81 13.93
CA PHE A 233 13.01 12.61 14.43
C PHE A 233 14.48 12.55 14.00
N MET A 234 14.78 12.86 12.73
CA MET A 234 16.14 12.83 12.22
C MET A 234 17.01 13.99 12.75
N GLU A 235 16.41 15.12 13.10
CA GLU A 235 17.14 16.24 13.72
C GLU A 235 17.55 15.92 15.15
N HIS A 236 16.72 15.19 15.90
CA HIS A 236 16.95 14.81 17.29
C HIS A 236 17.53 13.40 17.46
N LEU A 237 17.95 12.75 16.36
CA LEU A 237 18.50 11.40 16.40
C LEU A 237 19.87 11.38 17.08
N GLU A 238 19.94 10.75 18.24
CA GLU A 238 21.17 10.56 18.99
C GLU A 238 21.96 9.37 18.42
N LEU A 239 23.17 9.62 17.94
CA LEU A 239 24.09 8.63 17.38
C LEU A 239 25.46 8.78 18.04
N THR A 240 26.17 7.68 18.20
CA THR A 240 27.58 7.70 18.61
C THR A 240 28.45 8.36 17.51
N GLU A 241 29.65 8.80 17.86
CA GLU A 241 30.57 9.43 16.89
C GLU A 241 30.82 8.55 15.65
N THR A 242 31.04 7.25 15.85
CA THR A 242 31.21 6.30 14.75
C THR A 242 29.97 6.18 13.88
N GLN A 243 28.77 6.08 14.49
CA GLN A 243 27.50 6.04 13.76
C GLN A 243 27.25 7.34 13.01
N GLN A 244 27.59 8.49 13.57
CA GLN A 244 27.48 9.78 12.90
C GLN A 244 28.37 9.84 11.64
N MET A 245 29.62 9.40 11.72
CA MET A 245 30.51 9.34 10.54
C MET A 245 29.94 8.45 9.44
N ILE A 246 29.41 7.29 9.78
CA ILE A 246 28.82 6.34 8.81
C ILE A 246 27.54 6.92 8.18
N ALA A 247 26.67 7.51 9.01
CA ALA A 247 25.34 7.93 8.61
C ALA A 247 25.29 9.36 8.00
N ALA A 248 26.32 10.18 8.17
CA ALA A 248 26.30 11.60 7.83
C ALA A 248 25.78 11.89 6.42
N GLN A 249 26.33 11.19 5.41
CA GLN A 249 25.94 11.40 4.02
C GLN A 249 24.51 10.88 3.75
N ILE A 250 24.16 9.76 4.33
CA ILE A 250 22.82 9.13 4.19
C ILE A 250 21.76 10.04 4.82
N LEU A 251 22.00 10.51 6.05
CA LEU A 251 21.08 11.40 6.77
C LEU A 251 20.89 12.72 6.03
N LYS A 252 21.97 13.28 5.49
CA LYS A 252 21.91 14.50 4.66
C LYS A 252 21.00 14.30 3.46
N GLU A 253 21.16 13.19 2.74
CA GLU A 253 20.36 12.89 1.54
C GLU A 253 18.89 12.66 1.89
N ILE A 254 18.59 11.91 2.95
CA ILE A 254 17.21 11.70 3.38
C ILE A 254 16.55 13.01 3.84
N LYS A 255 17.26 13.83 4.63
CA LYS A 255 16.76 15.15 5.07
C LYS A 255 16.47 16.05 3.88
N ASN A 256 17.32 16.06 2.86
CA ASN A 256 17.10 16.82 1.64
C ASN A 256 15.83 16.36 0.92
N ARG A 257 15.67 15.07 0.68
CA ARG A 257 14.49 14.50 -0.01
C ARG A 257 13.19 14.75 0.76
N LEU A 258 13.17 14.56 2.06
CA LEU A 258 12.02 14.90 2.89
C LEU A 258 11.77 16.41 2.93
N GLY A 259 12.84 17.21 2.93
CA GLY A 259 12.77 18.67 2.83
C GLY A 259 12.10 19.13 1.54
N PHE A 260 12.37 18.50 0.41
CA PHE A 260 11.69 18.78 -0.85
C PHE A 260 10.20 18.45 -0.80
N LEU A 261 9.81 17.33 -0.18
CA LEU A 261 8.39 17.04 0.03
C LEU A 261 7.71 18.12 0.89
N ARG A 262 8.39 18.60 1.93
CA ARG A 262 7.90 19.70 2.77
C ARG A 262 7.76 21.02 2.00
N SER A 263 8.72 21.32 1.11
CA SER A 263 8.72 22.58 0.32
C SER A 263 7.59 22.66 -0.70
N VAL A 264 7.11 21.52 -1.20
CA VAL A 264 5.94 21.45 -2.10
C VAL A 264 4.60 21.27 -1.38
N GLY A 265 4.55 21.52 -0.05
CA GLY A 265 3.32 21.46 0.74
C GLY A 265 2.84 20.06 1.11
N LEU A 266 3.70 19.03 1.03
CA LEU A 266 3.38 17.62 1.35
C LEU A 266 3.86 17.18 2.73
N GLN A 267 4.00 18.11 3.68
CA GLN A 267 4.50 17.86 5.03
C GLN A 267 3.65 16.89 5.86
N TYR A 268 2.38 16.74 5.52
CA TYR A 268 1.42 15.87 6.21
C TYR A 268 1.44 14.43 5.71
N LEU A 269 2.02 14.16 4.54
CA LEU A 269 2.08 12.81 3.97
C LEU A 269 3.01 11.91 4.77
N THR A 270 2.66 10.62 4.77
CA THR A 270 3.49 9.55 5.32
C THR A 270 4.11 8.73 4.19
N LEU A 271 5.32 8.18 4.40
CA LEU A 271 5.96 7.32 3.40
C LEU A 271 5.24 5.96 3.23
N SER A 272 4.46 5.56 4.24
CA SER A 272 3.64 4.33 4.20
C SER A 272 2.38 4.46 3.35
N ARG A 273 1.99 5.68 2.97
CA ARG A 273 0.75 5.91 2.21
C ARG A 273 0.82 5.29 0.82
N SER A 274 -0.24 4.57 0.46
CA SER A 274 -0.35 3.95 -0.87
C SER A 274 -0.44 5.00 -1.98
N ALA A 275 0.31 4.81 -3.06
CA ALA A 275 0.26 5.68 -4.24
C ALA A 275 -1.15 5.78 -4.87
N ALA A 276 -1.94 4.70 -4.81
CA ALA A 276 -3.31 4.68 -5.31
C ALA A 276 -4.28 5.58 -4.51
N SER A 277 -3.92 5.98 -3.28
CA SER A 277 -4.72 6.86 -2.45
C SER A 277 -4.39 8.34 -2.60
N LEU A 278 -3.37 8.66 -3.41
CA LEU A 278 -2.95 10.04 -3.66
C LEU A 278 -3.92 10.73 -4.62
N SER A 279 -4.22 12.00 -4.34
CA SER A 279 -4.90 12.86 -5.31
C SER A 279 -3.98 13.18 -6.49
N GLY A 280 -4.55 13.65 -7.61
CA GLY A 280 -3.78 14.08 -8.77
C GLY A 280 -2.73 15.15 -8.42
N GLY A 281 -3.13 16.16 -7.66
CA GLY A 281 -2.22 17.21 -7.20
C GLY A 281 -1.12 16.73 -6.26
N GLU A 282 -1.41 15.78 -5.34
CA GLU A 282 -0.38 15.17 -4.49
C GLU A 282 0.65 14.40 -5.33
N SER A 283 0.18 13.59 -6.28
CA SER A 283 1.06 12.82 -7.18
C SER A 283 1.95 13.72 -8.02
N GLN A 284 1.42 14.82 -8.53
CA GLN A 284 2.17 15.79 -9.32
C GLN A 284 3.25 16.48 -8.46
N ARG A 285 2.91 16.91 -7.24
CA ARG A 285 3.88 17.52 -6.32
C ARG A 285 4.97 16.56 -5.86
N ILE A 286 4.67 15.27 -5.67
CA ILE A 286 5.70 14.24 -5.39
C ILE A 286 6.68 14.14 -6.57
N ARG A 287 6.17 14.13 -7.81
CA ARG A 287 7.03 14.13 -9.01
C ARG A 287 7.91 15.38 -9.06
N LEU A 288 7.32 16.54 -8.80
CA LEU A 288 8.05 17.81 -8.75
C LEU A 288 9.16 17.77 -7.68
N ALA A 289 8.85 17.33 -6.45
CA ALA A 289 9.83 17.17 -5.39
C ALA A 289 10.99 16.22 -5.77
N THR A 290 10.68 15.15 -6.49
CA THR A 290 11.69 14.19 -6.98
C THR A 290 12.59 14.84 -8.04
N GLN A 291 12.04 15.66 -8.93
CA GLN A 291 12.77 16.35 -9.99
C GLN A 291 13.70 17.43 -9.41
N ILE A 292 13.23 18.21 -8.44
CA ILE A 292 14.03 19.19 -7.72
C ILE A 292 15.19 18.51 -7.01
N GLY A 293 14.92 17.38 -6.35
CA GLY A 293 15.94 16.59 -5.66
C GLY A 293 17.04 16.03 -6.57
N SER A 294 16.79 15.91 -7.88
CA SER A 294 17.80 15.46 -8.84
C SER A 294 18.88 16.52 -9.15
N SER A 295 18.63 17.80 -8.82
CA SER A 295 19.51 18.95 -9.12
C SER A 295 19.94 19.02 -10.60
N LEU A 296 19.08 18.56 -11.51
CA LEU A 296 19.35 18.63 -12.95
C LEU A 296 19.34 20.09 -13.42
N MET A 297 20.26 20.42 -14.32
CA MET A 297 20.40 21.75 -14.94
C MET A 297 20.14 21.67 -16.44
N GLY A 298 19.61 22.75 -17.03
CA GLY A 298 19.33 22.81 -18.47
C GLY A 298 18.13 21.95 -18.92
N VAL A 299 17.20 21.68 -18.03
CA VAL A 299 16.00 20.86 -18.29
C VAL A 299 14.79 21.76 -18.52
N LEU A 300 13.89 21.36 -19.41
CA LEU A 300 12.56 21.94 -19.57
C LEU A 300 11.57 21.18 -18.69
N TYR A 301 10.97 21.85 -17.73
CA TYR A 301 9.87 21.34 -16.91
C TYR A 301 8.54 21.89 -17.42
N ILE A 302 7.58 21.02 -17.63
CA ILE A 302 6.21 21.37 -18.00
C ILE A 302 5.29 20.95 -16.87
N LEU A 303 4.59 21.91 -16.26
CA LEU A 303 3.73 21.72 -15.11
C LEU A 303 2.32 22.21 -15.44
N ASP A 304 1.33 21.40 -15.15
CA ASP A 304 -0.08 21.69 -15.36
C ASP A 304 -0.77 21.87 -14.01
N GLU A 305 -1.21 23.10 -13.73
CA GLU A 305 -1.88 23.52 -12.48
C GLU A 305 -1.20 22.99 -11.19
N PRO A 306 0.10 23.21 -10.96
CA PRO A 306 0.79 22.67 -9.79
C PRO A 306 0.28 23.23 -8.45
N SER A 307 -0.40 24.37 -8.45
CA SER A 307 -1.01 25.01 -7.28
C SER A 307 -2.37 24.41 -6.89
N ILE A 308 -2.95 23.53 -7.73
CA ILE A 308 -4.29 23.01 -7.51
C ILE A 308 -4.45 22.35 -6.12
N GLY A 309 -5.47 22.80 -5.38
CA GLY A 309 -5.76 22.25 -4.03
C GLY A 309 -4.77 22.68 -2.94
N LEU A 310 -3.88 23.63 -3.20
CA LEU A 310 -3.03 24.24 -2.18
C LEU A 310 -3.78 25.35 -1.43
N HIS A 311 -3.49 25.43 -0.13
CA HIS A 311 -3.81 26.64 0.64
C HIS A 311 -2.81 27.75 0.27
N GLN A 312 -3.23 29.01 0.29
CA GLN A 312 -2.40 30.17 -0.10
C GLN A 312 -0.99 30.17 0.55
N ARG A 313 -0.91 29.84 1.83
CA ARG A 313 0.36 29.74 2.56
C ARG A 313 1.34 28.70 1.97
N ASP A 314 0.82 27.62 1.38
CA ASP A 314 1.65 26.57 0.79
C ASP A 314 1.98 26.91 -0.66
N ASN A 315 1.19 27.76 -1.33
CA ASN A 315 1.47 28.30 -2.65
C ASN A 315 2.76 29.12 -2.67
N ASP A 316 3.00 29.96 -1.65
CA ASP A 316 4.25 30.73 -1.51
C ASP A 316 5.50 29.83 -1.50
N LYS A 317 5.40 28.68 -0.83
CA LYS A 317 6.50 27.68 -0.79
C LYS A 317 6.73 27.04 -2.15
N LEU A 318 5.63 26.69 -2.84
CA LEU A 318 5.69 26.15 -4.19
C LEU A 318 6.35 27.14 -5.15
N LEU A 319 5.90 28.40 -5.13
CA LEU A 319 6.47 29.47 -5.96
C LEU A 319 7.96 29.64 -5.74
N LYS A 320 8.38 29.71 -4.47
CA LYS A 320 9.81 29.79 -4.14
C LYS A 320 10.57 28.59 -4.68
N THR A 321 10.00 27.40 -4.56
CA THR A 321 10.61 26.17 -5.06
C THR A 321 10.76 26.17 -6.58
N LEU A 322 9.75 26.69 -7.31
CA LEU A 322 9.81 26.85 -8.77
C LEU A 322 10.86 27.90 -9.19
N GLN A 323 10.96 29.02 -8.46
CA GLN A 323 12.00 30.03 -8.68
C GLN A 323 13.39 29.45 -8.43
N ASP A 324 13.61 28.74 -7.34
CA ASP A 324 14.88 28.06 -7.04
C ASP A 324 15.26 27.07 -8.17
N LEU A 325 14.30 26.34 -8.72
CA LEU A 325 14.50 25.41 -9.83
C LEU A 325 14.88 26.16 -11.14
N ARG A 326 14.27 27.31 -11.42
CA ARG A 326 14.62 28.20 -12.52
C ARG A 326 16.05 28.73 -12.35
N ASP A 327 16.39 29.19 -11.17
CA ASP A 327 17.69 29.82 -10.86
C ASP A 327 18.86 28.82 -10.97
N LEU A 328 18.57 27.49 -10.93
CA LEU A 328 19.54 26.46 -11.32
C LEU A 328 19.81 26.37 -12.82
N GLY A 329 19.24 27.25 -13.65
CA GLY A 329 19.42 27.27 -15.10
C GLY A 329 18.45 26.40 -15.88
N ASN A 330 17.29 26.12 -15.31
CA ASN A 330 16.21 25.37 -15.97
C ASN A 330 15.18 26.29 -16.60
N THR A 331 14.43 25.76 -17.55
CA THR A 331 13.25 26.41 -18.13
C THR A 331 11.98 25.77 -17.56
N LEU A 332 11.07 26.59 -17.05
CA LEU A 332 9.78 26.13 -16.54
C LEU A 332 8.65 26.70 -17.40
N LEU A 333 7.79 25.82 -17.89
CA LEU A 333 6.54 26.17 -18.54
C LEU A 333 5.41 25.71 -17.61
N VAL A 334 4.65 26.66 -17.09
CA VAL A 334 3.62 26.41 -16.08
C VAL A 334 2.28 26.87 -16.64
N VAL A 335 1.32 25.97 -16.69
CA VAL A 335 -0.09 26.30 -16.97
C VAL A 335 -0.74 26.58 -15.63
N GLU A 336 -1.23 27.80 -15.44
CA GLU A 336 -1.78 28.22 -14.14
C GLU A 336 -2.93 29.21 -14.26
N HIS A 337 -3.74 29.24 -13.22
CA HIS A 337 -4.86 30.16 -13.05
C HIS A 337 -4.72 31.03 -11.78
N ASP A 338 -3.68 30.78 -10.99
CA ASP A 338 -3.41 31.50 -9.75
C ASP A 338 -2.74 32.85 -10.02
N GLU A 339 -3.26 33.91 -9.40
CA GLU A 339 -2.76 35.28 -9.59
C GLU A 339 -1.31 35.45 -9.11
N ASP A 340 -0.94 34.87 -7.96
CA ASP A 340 0.40 35.01 -7.39
C ASP A 340 1.44 34.32 -8.27
N THR A 341 1.10 33.16 -8.85
CA THR A 341 1.94 32.47 -9.82
C THR A 341 2.16 33.28 -11.09
N MET A 342 1.10 33.87 -11.64
CA MET A 342 1.20 34.72 -12.83
C MET A 342 2.07 35.95 -12.56
N ARG A 343 1.94 36.59 -11.40
CA ARG A 343 2.75 37.74 -11.00
C ARG A 343 4.22 37.41 -10.77
N ALA A 344 4.51 36.19 -10.37
CA ALA A 344 5.87 35.69 -10.11
C ALA A 344 6.57 35.18 -11.37
N ALA A 345 5.86 35.05 -12.50
CA ALA A 345 6.42 34.59 -13.75
C ALA A 345 7.34 35.63 -14.40
N ASP A 346 8.39 35.19 -15.08
CA ASP A 346 9.27 36.07 -15.88
C ASP A 346 8.57 36.46 -17.19
N TYR A 347 7.70 35.61 -17.71
CA TYR A 347 7.00 35.79 -18.98
C TYR A 347 5.63 35.09 -18.93
N ILE A 348 4.60 35.78 -19.41
CA ILE A 348 3.24 35.24 -19.51
C ILE A 348 2.86 35.12 -20.97
N VAL A 349 2.25 34.03 -21.34
CA VAL A 349 1.55 33.83 -22.60
C VAL A 349 0.06 33.66 -22.29
N ASP A 350 -0.74 34.70 -22.60
CA ASP A 350 -2.19 34.71 -22.38
C ASP A 350 -2.87 34.10 -23.61
N VAL A 351 -3.49 32.91 -23.39
CA VAL A 351 -4.18 32.16 -24.43
C VAL A 351 -5.65 32.52 -24.39
N GLY A 352 -6.09 33.19 -25.44
CA GLY A 352 -7.31 33.94 -25.50
C GLY A 352 -8.59 33.19 -25.61
N PRO A 353 -9.71 33.99 -25.63
CA PRO A 353 -11.04 33.48 -25.26
C PRO A 353 -11.56 32.42 -26.21
N GLY A 354 -12.45 31.59 -25.69
CA GLY A 354 -13.07 30.50 -26.40
C GLY A 354 -12.40 29.16 -26.13
N ALA A 355 -13.02 28.09 -26.59
CA ALA A 355 -12.54 26.72 -26.41
C ALA A 355 -12.64 25.92 -27.70
N GLY A 356 -11.87 24.84 -27.81
CA GLY A 356 -11.86 23.97 -28.98
C GLY A 356 -11.42 24.70 -30.26
N VAL A 357 -12.15 24.51 -31.34
CA VAL A 357 -11.84 25.10 -32.66
C VAL A 357 -11.96 26.63 -32.72
N HIS A 358 -12.57 27.26 -31.73
CA HIS A 358 -12.77 28.71 -31.62
C HIS A 358 -11.90 29.38 -30.55
N GLY A 359 -10.94 28.65 -29.98
CA GLY A 359 -10.02 29.12 -28.95
C GLY A 359 -8.54 28.90 -29.32
N GLY A 360 -7.67 29.29 -28.40
CA GLY A 360 -6.24 29.03 -28.53
C GLY A 360 -5.45 30.14 -29.28
N GLU A 361 -6.03 31.31 -29.47
CA GLU A 361 -5.30 32.48 -29.98
C GLU A 361 -4.46 33.12 -28.85
N ILE A 362 -3.22 33.52 -29.14
CA ILE A 362 -2.39 34.28 -28.20
C ILE A 362 -2.88 35.72 -28.20
N VAL A 363 -3.47 36.16 -27.09
CA VAL A 363 -4.05 37.50 -26.92
C VAL A 363 -3.00 38.50 -26.44
N ALA A 364 -2.10 38.04 -25.55
CA ALA A 364 -1.01 38.80 -25.01
C ALA A 364 0.18 37.90 -24.73
N ALA A 365 1.40 38.45 -24.90
CA ALA A 365 2.63 37.75 -24.52
C ALA A 365 3.65 38.79 -24.09
N GLY A 366 4.31 38.57 -22.96
CA GLY A 366 5.30 39.53 -22.41
C GLY A 366 5.49 39.31 -20.90
N THR A 367 6.19 40.27 -20.29
CA THR A 367 6.30 40.32 -18.82
C THR A 367 4.90 40.55 -18.19
N PRO A 368 4.70 40.26 -16.92
CA PRO A 368 3.43 40.54 -16.23
C PRO A 368 2.97 41.98 -16.43
N GLU A 369 3.90 42.98 -16.38
CA GLU A 369 3.59 44.39 -16.57
C GLU A 369 3.16 44.72 -18.00
N GLU A 370 3.71 44.04 -19.01
CA GLU A 370 3.31 44.21 -20.41
C GLU A 370 1.93 43.62 -20.67
N VAL A 371 1.66 42.42 -20.15
CA VAL A 371 0.35 41.78 -20.25
C VAL A 371 -0.74 42.60 -19.54
N MET A 372 -0.46 43.17 -18.35
CA MET A 372 -1.38 44.04 -17.65
C MET A 372 -1.73 45.32 -18.45
N LYS A 373 -0.90 45.75 -19.36
CA LYS A 373 -1.14 46.94 -20.22
C LYS A 373 -1.79 46.59 -21.55
N THR A 374 -1.79 45.34 -21.96
CA THR A 374 -2.31 44.89 -23.26
C THR A 374 -3.83 45.04 -23.33
N PRO A 375 -4.37 45.81 -24.30
CA PRO A 375 -5.81 45.90 -24.49
C PRO A 375 -6.39 44.57 -24.98
N GLY A 376 -7.53 44.16 -24.43
CA GLY A 376 -8.22 42.94 -24.84
C GLY A 376 -7.77 41.66 -24.11
N SER A 377 -6.67 41.73 -23.32
CA SER A 377 -6.32 40.62 -22.41
C SER A 377 -7.21 40.63 -21.18
N ILE A 378 -8.05 39.60 -21.02
CA ILE A 378 -8.90 39.45 -19.85
C ILE A 378 -8.00 39.22 -18.63
N THR A 379 -6.99 38.38 -18.76
CA THR A 379 -5.98 38.11 -17.72
C THR A 379 -5.30 39.39 -17.28
N GLY A 380 -4.85 40.24 -18.25
CA GLY A 380 -4.26 41.53 -17.98
C GLY A 380 -5.22 42.52 -17.28
N ASP A 381 -6.52 42.50 -17.60
CA ASP A 381 -7.54 43.29 -16.94
C ASP A 381 -7.71 42.94 -15.47
N TYR A 382 -7.74 41.63 -15.12
CA TYR A 382 -7.83 41.18 -13.74
C TYR A 382 -6.53 41.43 -12.97
N LEU A 383 -5.36 41.09 -13.53
CA LEU A 383 -4.06 41.33 -12.90
C LEU A 383 -3.81 42.81 -12.61
N SER A 384 -4.27 43.73 -13.50
CA SER A 384 -4.14 45.17 -13.29
C SER A 384 -5.20 45.77 -12.36
N GLY A 385 -6.22 45.02 -11.98
CA GLY A 385 -7.35 45.48 -11.19
C GLY A 385 -8.35 46.36 -11.96
N ARG A 386 -8.20 46.50 -13.28
CA ARG A 386 -9.20 47.19 -14.15
C ARG A 386 -10.55 46.43 -14.13
N ARG A 387 -10.51 45.11 -14.00
CA ARG A 387 -11.66 44.25 -13.84
C ARG A 387 -11.58 43.49 -12.51
N LYS A 388 -12.70 43.40 -11.82
CA LYS A 388 -12.81 42.68 -10.54
C LYS A 388 -14.03 41.79 -10.57
N ILE A 389 -13.96 40.67 -9.86
CA ILE A 389 -15.12 39.84 -9.56
C ILE A 389 -15.89 40.56 -8.48
N PRO A 390 -17.21 40.85 -8.66
CA PRO A 390 -18.03 41.58 -7.70
C PRO A 390 -18.21 40.82 -6.39
#